data_1df97a060560e24383091a2d0b714b4f
#
_entry.id   1df97a060560e24383091a2d0b714b4f
#
_cell.length_a   1.000
_cell.length_b   1.000
_cell.length_c   1.000
_cell.angle_alpha   90.00
_cell.angle_beta   90.00
_cell.angle_gamma   90.00
#
_symmetry.space_group_name_H-M   'P 1'
#
loop_
_entity.id
_entity.type
_entity.pdbx_description
1 polymer ?
#
loop_
_entity_poly.entity_id
_entity_poly.type
_entity_poly.pdbx_seq_one_letter_code
_entity_poly.pdbx_strand_id
1 'polypeptide(L)'
;MEPILIYGFPLGSSMGLVAALEWLRKPYRLCRVDMLGEMRDPSYARINPRHETPAFVTDQGGVLTENMAIASWLAARDTERRISFDPLSPQADRMRQLMAFVNTGFTAAFSPLWAALEMQTPNPAMQSALRQWGQGNVVQRHDRLEELIGDAPFLLGDHPTLADGLLIGVARWLDFHAVAGRNRWPKLAALRARLEADPAVIYATALEKGESSPGSGACVGHIPLAEAIVRFGTPRA
;
A
#
# COMPACT_ATOMS: atom_id res chain seq x y z
N MET A 1 12.24 -9.70 17.54
CA MET A 1 12.83 -9.88 16.19
C MET A 1 12.47 -8.67 15.33
N GLU A 2 13.18 -8.44 14.22
CA GLU A 2 12.75 -7.41 13.27
C GLU A 2 11.42 -7.84 12.62
N PRO A 3 10.45 -6.92 12.49
CA PRO A 3 9.21 -7.21 11.78
C PRO A 3 9.47 -7.47 10.29
N ILE A 4 8.59 -8.21 9.64
CA ILE A 4 8.75 -8.59 8.24
C ILE A 4 7.51 -8.17 7.46
N LEU A 5 7.68 -7.30 6.45
CA LEU A 5 6.60 -6.99 5.52
C LEU A 5 6.65 -7.97 4.33
N ILE A 6 5.59 -8.72 4.16
CA ILE A 6 5.34 -9.58 3.00
C ILE A 6 4.56 -8.74 1.99
N TYR A 7 5.26 -8.24 0.96
CA TYR A 7 4.70 -7.30 -0.02
C TYR A 7 4.56 -7.92 -1.40
N GLY A 8 3.50 -7.54 -2.09
CA GLY A 8 3.14 -8.10 -3.40
C GLY A 8 3.65 -7.27 -4.57
N PHE A 9 3.96 -7.96 -5.67
CA PHE A 9 4.18 -7.37 -6.99
C PHE A 9 3.48 -8.23 -8.07
N PRO A 10 3.17 -7.66 -9.25
CA PRO A 10 3.25 -6.24 -9.63
C PRO A 10 2.10 -5.42 -9.05
N LEU A 11 2.31 -4.12 -8.93
CA LEU A 11 1.28 -3.14 -8.56
C LEU A 11 0.60 -3.37 -7.19
N GLY A 12 1.29 -4.02 -6.26
CA GLY A 12 0.76 -4.25 -4.92
C GLY A 12 0.57 -2.94 -4.14
N SER A 13 -0.56 -2.77 -3.45
CA SER A 13 -0.82 -1.61 -2.57
C SER A 13 0.21 -1.49 -1.44
N SER A 14 0.84 -2.60 -1.09
CA SER A 14 1.88 -2.72 -0.06
C SER A 14 3.18 -1.95 -0.35
N MET A 15 3.40 -1.48 -1.58
CA MET A 15 4.53 -0.60 -1.91
C MET A 15 4.56 0.63 -0.99
N GLY A 16 3.40 1.22 -0.70
CA GLY A 16 3.31 2.35 0.22
C GLY A 16 3.70 2.03 1.67
N LEU A 17 3.52 0.78 2.12
CA LEU A 17 4.01 0.34 3.43
C LEU A 17 5.53 0.14 3.45
N VAL A 18 6.15 -0.24 2.32
CA VAL A 18 7.62 -0.26 2.20
C VAL A 18 8.16 1.16 2.38
N ALA A 19 7.59 2.16 1.70
CA ALA A 19 7.97 3.56 1.87
C ALA A 19 7.77 4.03 3.33
N ALA A 20 6.65 3.66 3.97
CA ALA A 20 6.39 4.01 5.36
C ALA A 20 7.44 3.41 6.33
N LEU A 21 7.91 2.19 6.10
CA LEU A 21 8.98 1.56 6.88
C LEU A 21 10.31 2.30 6.70
N GLU A 22 10.62 2.76 5.48
CA GLU A 22 11.80 3.57 5.20
C GLU A 22 11.75 4.93 5.92
N TRP A 23 10.59 5.61 5.93
CA TRP A 23 10.40 6.85 6.68
C TRP A 23 10.48 6.63 8.19
N LEU A 24 9.96 5.49 8.69
CA LEU A 24 10.00 5.13 10.12
C LEU A 24 11.43 4.92 10.62
N ARG A 25 12.35 4.45 9.76
CA ARG A 25 13.77 4.21 10.05
C ARG A 25 14.04 3.27 11.24
N LYS A 26 13.12 2.34 11.52
CA LYS A 26 13.35 1.25 12.46
C LYS A 26 13.72 -0.03 11.72
N PRO A 27 14.57 -0.90 12.28
CA PRO A 27 14.96 -2.13 11.58
C PRO A 27 13.77 -3.00 11.18
N TYR A 28 13.76 -3.47 9.93
CA TYR A 28 12.72 -4.34 9.39
C TYR A 28 13.30 -5.27 8.31
N ARG A 29 12.55 -6.31 7.95
CA ARG A 29 12.84 -7.20 6.83
C ARG A 29 11.73 -7.19 5.81
N LEU A 30 12.04 -7.67 4.62
CA LEU A 30 11.09 -7.79 3.52
C LEU A 30 10.98 -9.23 3.03
N CYS A 31 9.79 -9.58 2.56
CA CYS A 31 9.52 -10.78 1.78
C CYS A 31 8.74 -10.36 0.53
N ARG A 32 9.33 -10.52 -0.65
CA ARG A 32 8.70 -10.16 -1.93
C ARG A 32 7.89 -11.34 -2.44
N VAL A 33 6.65 -11.09 -2.87
CA VAL A 33 5.72 -12.15 -3.30
C VAL A 33 5.14 -11.82 -4.67
N ASP A 34 5.26 -12.76 -5.61
CA ASP A 34 4.58 -12.68 -6.89
C ASP A 34 3.07 -12.92 -6.72
N MET A 35 2.27 -11.88 -6.95
CA MET A 35 0.81 -11.96 -6.83
C MET A 35 0.16 -12.79 -7.94
N LEU A 36 0.84 -12.99 -9.06
CA LEU A 36 0.32 -13.79 -10.18
C LEU A 36 0.68 -15.28 -10.07
N GLY A 37 1.70 -15.60 -9.28
CA GLY A 37 2.22 -16.95 -9.05
C GLY A 37 2.18 -17.36 -7.58
N GLU A 38 3.19 -16.99 -6.81
CA GLU A 38 3.39 -17.45 -5.42
C GLU A 38 2.19 -17.18 -4.48
N MET A 39 1.54 -16.03 -4.61
CA MET A 39 0.38 -15.68 -3.79
C MET A 39 -0.81 -16.63 -4.05
N ARG A 40 -0.90 -17.20 -5.25
CA ARG A 40 -1.98 -18.14 -5.64
C ARG A 40 -1.69 -19.59 -5.23
N ASP A 41 -0.45 -19.88 -4.84
CA ASP A 41 -0.09 -21.22 -4.35
C ASP A 41 -0.83 -21.55 -3.04
N PRO A 42 -1.40 -22.74 -2.89
CA PRO A 42 -2.12 -23.13 -1.67
C PRO A 42 -1.31 -23.01 -0.38
N SER A 43 0.02 -23.07 -0.44
CA SER A 43 0.88 -22.88 0.73
C SER A 43 0.83 -21.46 1.29
N TYR A 44 0.54 -20.45 0.45
CA TYR A 44 0.42 -19.06 0.88
C TYR A 44 -0.76 -18.84 1.85
N ALA A 45 -1.83 -19.68 1.76
CA ALA A 45 -2.94 -19.63 2.69
C ALA A 45 -2.52 -19.77 4.17
N ARG A 46 -1.36 -20.34 4.45
CA ARG A 46 -0.79 -20.42 5.80
C ARG A 46 -0.35 -19.06 6.35
N ILE A 47 -0.02 -18.11 5.47
CA ILE A 47 0.28 -16.71 5.83
C ILE A 47 -0.98 -15.86 5.78
N ASN A 48 -1.73 -15.93 4.67
CA ASN A 48 -3.00 -15.23 4.51
C ASN A 48 -4.01 -16.13 3.79
N PRO A 49 -5.03 -16.65 4.50
CA PRO A 49 -6.02 -17.55 3.92
C PRO A 49 -6.88 -16.94 2.82
N ARG A 50 -6.84 -15.59 2.65
CA ARG A 50 -7.52 -14.89 1.55
C ARG A 50 -6.70 -14.80 0.29
N HIS A 51 -5.45 -15.28 0.29
CA HIS A 51 -4.51 -15.13 -0.84
C HIS A 51 -4.37 -13.67 -1.30
N GLU A 52 -4.10 -12.79 -0.34
CA GLU A 52 -3.92 -11.35 -0.55
C GLU A 52 -2.62 -10.85 0.06
N THR A 53 -2.08 -9.76 -0.48
CA THR A 53 -0.99 -8.98 0.10
C THR A 53 -1.47 -7.57 0.44
N PRO A 54 -0.90 -6.92 1.47
CA PRO A 54 0.23 -7.39 2.30
C PRO A 54 -0.17 -8.38 3.41
N ALA A 55 0.86 -9.07 3.91
CA ALA A 55 0.87 -9.63 5.25
C ALA A 55 2.09 -9.07 6.00
N PHE A 56 2.06 -9.12 7.32
CA PHE A 56 3.09 -8.52 8.15
C PHE A 56 3.35 -9.39 9.38
N VAL A 57 4.57 -9.85 9.53
CA VAL A 57 4.99 -10.55 10.75
C VAL A 57 5.49 -9.51 11.75
N THR A 58 4.85 -9.44 12.90
CA THR A 58 5.21 -8.51 13.97
C THR A 58 6.54 -8.88 14.63
N ASP A 59 7.07 -7.98 15.45
CA ASP A 59 8.26 -8.21 16.29
C ASP A 59 8.11 -9.37 17.28
N GLN A 60 6.87 -9.80 17.55
CA GLN A 60 6.52 -10.95 18.41
C GLN A 60 6.18 -12.23 17.61
N GLY A 61 6.28 -12.19 16.28
CA GLY A 61 6.03 -13.33 15.41
C GLY A 61 4.56 -13.55 15.02
N GLY A 62 3.63 -12.70 15.50
CA GLY A 62 2.23 -12.74 15.06
C GLY A 62 2.06 -12.21 13.64
N VAL A 63 1.15 -12.79 12.85
CA VAL A 63 0.85 -12.36 11.48
C VAL A 63 -0.35 -11.43 11.48
N LEU A 64 -0.17 -10.23 10.91
CA LEU A 64 -1.24 -9.27 10.61
C LEU A 64 -1.46 -9.22 9.10
N THR A 65 -2.71 -9.03 8.71
CA THR A 65 -3.12 -8.69 7.34
C THR A 65 -3.82 -7.34 7.36
N GLU A 66 -4.18 -6.78 6.22
CA GLU A 66 -4.79 -5.48 6.00
C GLU A 66 -3.82 -4.29 6.15
N ASN A 67 -3.79 -3.45 5.11
CA ASN A 67 -3.00 -2.21 5.12
C ASN A 67 -3.27 -1.33 6.35
N MET A 68 -4.54 -1.21 6.76
CA MET A 68 -4.94 -0.39 7.90
C MET A 68 -4.47 -0.95 9.24
N ALA A 69 -4.51 -2.28 9.41
CA ALA A 69 -4.02 -2.91 10.64
C ALA A 69 -2.50 -2.77 10.75
N ILE A 70 -1.78 -2.98 9.65
CA ILE A 70 -0.33 -2.82 9.59
C ILE A 70 0.07 -1.36 9.85
N ALA A 71 -0.60 -0.40 9.20
CA ALA A 71 -0.36 1.02 9.41
C ALA A 71 -0.63 1.43 10.88
N SER A 72 -1.69 0.90 11.49
CA SER A 72 -1.98 1.13 12.91
C SER A 72 -0.90 0.55 13.82
N TRP A 73 -0.38 -0.64 13.48
CA TRP A 73 0.72 -1.25 14.20
C TRP A 73 2.01 -0.40 14.12
N LEU A 74 2.32 0.14 12.93
CA LEU A 74 3.46 1.03 12.72
C LEU A 74 3.30 2.34 13.49
N ALA A 75 2.11 2.97 13.46
CA ALA A 75 1.81 4.19 14.20
C ALA A 75 2.01 4.02 15.71
N ALA A 76 1.60 2.88 16.28
CA ALA A 76 1.77 2.59 17.69
C ALA A 76 3.24 2.45 18.11
N ARG A 77 4.15 2.17 17.18
CA ARG A 77 5.59 2.01 17.41
C ARG A 77 6.43 3.21 16.97
N ASP A 78 5.80 4.19 16.35
CA ASP A 78 6.42 5.45 15.94
C ASP A 78 6.53 6.43 17.14
N THR A 79 7.47 6.15 18.02
CA THR A 79 7.72 6.97 19.23
C THR A 79 8.29 8.34 18.89
N GLU A 80 8.94 8.49 17.75
CA GLU A 80 9.58 9.73 17.29
C GLU A 80 8.66 10.59 16.41
N ARG A 81 7.44 10.12 16.13
CA ARG A 81 6.44 10.79 15.29
C ARG A 81 6.95 11.12 13.88
N ARG A 82 7.70 10.20 13.28
CA ARG A 82 8.25 10.33 11.93
C ARG A 82 7.21 10.15 10.84
N ILE A 83 6.20 9.29 11.09
CA ILE A 83 5.15 8.89 10.13
C ILE A 83 3.74 9.00 10.71
N SER A 84 3.63 9.45 11.96
CA SER A 84 2.38 9.56 12.70
C SER A 84 2.40 10.76 13.65
N PHE A 85 1.32 10.97 14.37
CA PHE A 85 1.17 12.04 15.35
C PHE A 85 0.92 11.46 16.76
N ASP A 86 0.94 12.32 17.78
CA ASP A 86 0.48 11.93 19.11
C ASP A 86 -0.93 11.31 19.00
N PRO A 87 -1.16 10.09 19.53
CA PRO A 87 -2.41 9.36 19.37
C PRO A 87 -3.67 10.11 19.79
N LEU A 88 -3.54 11.07 20.69
CA LEU A 88 -4.64 11.88 21.23
C LEU A 88 -4.75 13.26 20.56
N SER A 89 -3.93 13.55 19.56
CA SER A 89 -3.96 14.83 18.85
C SER A 89 -5.01 14.87 17.76
N PRO A 90 -5.57 16.04 17.42
CA PRO A 90 -6.44 16.22 16.26
C PRO A 90 -5.80 15.81 14.93
N GLN A 91 -4.48 15.94 14.80
CA GLN A 91 -3.74 15.51 13.63
C GLN A 91 -3.76 13.99 13.47
N ALA A 92 -3.65 13.24 14.57
CA ALA A 92 -3.79 11.77 14.54
C ALA A 92 -5.21 11.36 14.12
N ASP A 93 -6.24 12.06 14.56
CA ASP A 93 -7.61 11.78 14.16
C ASP A 93 -7.81 12.05 12.65
N ARG A 94 -7.25 13.17 12.17
CA ARG A 94 -7.29 13.50 10.75
C ARG A 94 -6.51 12.49 9.90
N MET A 95 -5.36 12.03 10.37
CA MET A 95 -4.59 10.98 9.70
C MET A 95 -5.41 9.69 9.58
N ARG A 96 -6.02 9.22 10.68
CA ARG A 96 -6.88 8.03 10.67
C ARG A 96 -8.06 8.19 9.69
N GLN A 97 -8.67 9.37 9.64
CA GLN A 97 -9.77 9.67 8.71
C GLN A 97 -9.31 9.57 7.25
N LEU A 98 -8.14 10.16 6.91
CA LEU A 98 -7.59 10.08 5.56
C LEU A 98 -7.16 8.66 5.19
N MET A 99 -6.51 7.94 6.10
CA MET A 99 -6.16 6.54 5.91
C MET A 99 -7.40 5.68 5.66
N ALA A 100 -8.47 5.85 6.43
CA ALA A 100 -9.74 5.16 6.22
C ALA A 100 -10.34 5.51 4.86
N PHE A 101 -10.38 6.78 4.48
CA PHE A 101 -10.86 7.22 3.17
C PHE A 101 -10.06 6.60 2.03
N VAL A 102 -8.72 6.59 2.13
CA VAL A 102 -7.85 5.99 1.11
C VAL A 102 -8.11 4.49 1.01
N ASN A 103 -8.18 3.77 2.13
CA ASN A 103 -8.33 2.32 2.12
C ASN A 103 -9.72 1.87 1.66
N THR A 104 -10.79 2.41 2.25
CA THR A 104 -12.16 1.93 2.01
C THR A 104 -12.85 2.61 0.83
N GLY A 105 -12.46 3.84 0.51
CA GLY A 105 -13.08 4.62 -0.55
C GLY A 105 -12.23 4.67 -1.82
N PHE A 106 -11.03 5.22 -1.71
CA PHE A 106 -10.16 5.47 -2.85
C PHE A 106 -9.64 4.16 -3.47
N THR A 107 -9.11 3.25 -2.66
CA THR A 107 -8.62 1.93 -3.11
C THR A 107 -9.75 1.07 -3.65
N ALA A 108 -10.86 0.97 -2.93
CA ALA A 108 -11.99 0.14 -3.33
C ALA A 108 -12.66 0.62 -4.64
N ALA A 109 -12.52 1.89 -5.02
CA ALA A 109 -13.02 2.40 -6.29
C ALA A 109 -12.43 1.70 -7.51
N PHE A 110 -11.22 1.14 -7.40
CA PHE A 110 -10.56 0.39 -8.46
C PHE A 110 -11.05 -1.07 -8.59
N SER A 111 -11.78 -1.59 -7.61
CA SER A 111 -12.20 -3.01 -7.61
C SER A 111 -12.93 -3.45 -8.90
N PRO A 112 -13.85 -2.67 -9.49
CA PRO A 112 -14.49 -3.08 -10.74
C PRO A 112 -13.50 -3.14 -11.92
N LEU A 113 -12.46 -2.29 -11.93
CA LEU A 113 -11.44 -2.27 -12.97
C LEU A 113 -10.56 -3.53 -12.89
N TRP A 114 -10.17 -3.92 -11.67
CA TRP A 114 -9.45 -5.17 -11.42
C TRP A 114 -10.32 -6.38 -11.79
N ALA A 115 -11.59 -6.42 -11.37
CA ALA A 115 -12.51 -7.49 -11.72
C ALA A 115 -12.68 -7.64 -13.23
N ALA A 116 -12.73 -6.52 -13.99
CA ALA A 116 -12.80 -6.55 -15.43
C ALA A 116 -11.52 -7.11 -16.08
N LEU A 117 -10.34 -6.82 -15.48
CA LEU A 117 -9.05 -7.29 -15.98
C LEU A 117 -8.81 -8.78 -15.68
N GLU A 118 -9.19 -9.23 -14.47
CA GLU A 118 -8.90 -10.56 -13.94
C GLU A 118 -10.00 -11.60 -14.26
N MET A 119 -10.98 -11.22 -15.07
CA MET A 119 -12.11 -12.08 -15.42
C MET A 119 -11.64 -13.35 -16.11
N GLN A 120 -11.82 -14.51 -15.49
CA GLN A 120 -11.34 -15.81 -15.95
C GLN A 120 -12.03 -16.25 -17.27
N THR A 121 -13.34 -16.02 -17.35
CA THR A 121 -14.12 -16.31 -18.57
C THR A 121 -14.46 -14.97 -19.24
N PRO A 122 -13.89 -14.67 -20.41
CA PRO A 122 -14.13 -13.40 -21.08
C PRO A 122 -15.62 -13.15 -21.38
N ASN A 123 -16.12 -12.01 -20.90
CA ASN A 123 -17.46 -11.50 -21.21
C ASN A 123 -17.34 -10.00 -21.55
N PRO A 124 -17.26 -9.65 -22.87
CA PRO A 124 -17.01 -8.27 -23.28
C PRO A 124 -18.04 -7.27 -22.78
N ALA A 125 -19.31 -7.65 -22.71
CA ALA A 125 -20.37 -6.78 -22.20
C ALA A 125 -20.19 -6.48 -20.70
N MET A 126 -19.92 -7.52 -19.90
CA MET A 126 -19.65 -7.39 -18.48
C MET A 126 -18.36 -6.61 -18.22
N GLN A 127 -17.29 -6.90 -18.96
CA GLN A 127 -16.03 -6.15 -18.83
C GLN A 127 -16.21 -4.67 -19.14
N SER A 128 -17.00 -4.33 -20.18
CA SER A 128 -17.31 -2.94 -20.52
C SER A 128 -18.10 -2.25 -19.41
N ALA A 129 -19.12 -2.91 -18.88
CA ALA A 129 -19.92 -2.39 -17.76
C ALA A 129 -19.10 -2.15 -16.50
N LEU A 130 -18.23 -3.10 -16.12
CA LEU A 130 -17.33 -2.98 -14.96
C LEU A 130 -16.31 -1.85 -15.16
N ARG A 131 -15.75 -1.69 -16.35
CA ARG A 131 -14.83 -0.59 -16.66
C ARG A 131 -15.51 0.76 -16.56
N GLN A 132 -16.70 0.91 -17.15
CA GLN A 132 -17.45 2.16 -17.09
C GLN A 132 -17.81 2.52 -15.64
N TRP A 133 -18.30 1.56 -14.87
CA TRP A 133 -18.61 1.76 -13.45
C TRP A 133 -17.36 2.11 -12.64
N GLY A 134 -16.27 1.35 -12.78
CA GLY A 134 -15.02 1.58 -12.09
C GLY A 134 -14.40 2.94 -12.43
N GLN A 135 -14.39 3.34 -13.70
CA GLN A 135 -13.91 4.66 -14.10
C GLN A 135 -14.70 5.79 -13.41
N GLY A 136 -16.02 5.69 -13.37
CA GLY A 136 -16.87 6.66 -12.67
C GLY A 136 -16.55 6.73 -11.17
N ASN A 137 -16.40 5.58 -10.51
CA ASN A 137 -16.06 5.53 -9.09
C ASN A 137 -14.68 6.14 -8.81
N VAL A 138 -13.68 5.79 -9.61
CA VAL A 138 -12.31 6.31 -9.46
C VAL A 138 -12.29 7.82 -9.64
N VAL A 139 -12.95 8.35 -10.66
CA VAL A 139 -13.07 9.81 -10.87
C VAL A 139 -13.69 10.47 -9.66
N GLN A 140 -14.84 9.99 -9.18
CA GLN A 140 -15.52 10.57 -8.02
C GLN A 140 -14.64 10.59 -6.76
N ARG A 141 -13.85 9.52 -6.52
CA ARG A 141 -12.95 9.45 -5.35
C ARG A 141 -11.73 10.36 -5.50
N HIS A 142 -11.24 10.53 -6.72
CA HIS A 142 -10.17 11.50 -6.99
C HIS A 142 -10.67 12.94 -6.85
N ASP A 143 -11.87 13.28 -7.36
CA ASP A 143 -12.51 14.59 -7.16
C ASP A 143 -12.62 14.90 -5.65
N ARG A 144 -13.07 13.90 -4.86
CA ARG A 144 -13.18 14.07 -3.41
C ARG A 144 -11.83 14.19 -2.71
N LEU A 145 -10.81 13.45 -3.13
CA LEU A 145 -9.46 13.58 -2.56
C LEU A 145 -8.86 14.95 -2.87
N GLU A 146 -9.02 15.43 -4.10
CA GLU A 146 -8.58 16.78 -4.52
C GLU A 146 -9.13 17.89 -3.62
N GLU A 147 -10.41 17.77 -3.20
CA GLU A 147 -11.03 18.71 -2.25
C GLU A 147 -10.44 18.60 -0.83
N LEU A 148 -10.00 17.40 -0.44
CA LEU A 148 -9.47 17.12 0.90
C LEU A 148 -8.00 17.52 1.07
N ILE A 149 -7.24 17.62 -0.03
CA ILE A 149 -5.84 18.04 -0.02
C ILE A 149 -5.77 19.55 0.26
N GLY A 150 -5.07 19.89 1.35
CA GLY A 150 -4.76 21.27 1.71
C GLY A 150 -3.58 21.86 0.92
N ASP A 151 -3.00 22.92 1.46
CA ASP A 151 -1.86 23.63 0.85
C ASP A 151 -0.49 23.14 1.37
N ALA A 152 -0.50 22.17 2.31
CA ALA A 152 0.71 21.60 2.86
C ALA A 152 1.44 20.72 1.81
N PRO A 153 2.77 20.54 1.96
CA PRO A 153 3.55 19.69 1.07
C PRO A 153 3.07 18.24 0.98
N PHE A 154 2.59 17.67 2.07
CA PHE A 154 2.02 16.32 2.17
C PHE A 154 0.59 16.40 2.71
N LEU A 155 -0.12 15.29 2.81
CA LEU A 155 -1.52 15.27 3.22
C LEU A 155 -1.79 15.96 4.55
N LEU A 156 -0.81 15.96 5.47
CA LEU A 156 -1.00 16.43 6.85
C LEU A 156 0.09 17.35 7.38
N GLY A 157 0.97 17.86 6.54
CA GLY A 157 2.04 18.74 6.99
C GLY A 157 3.25 18.78 6.07
N ASP A 158 4.44 18.94 6.66
CA ASP A 158 5.71 19.16 5.99
C ASP A 158 6.51 17.89 5.71
N HIS A 159 6.07 16.75 6.25
CA HIS A 159 6.69 15.44 6.06
C HIS A 159 5.63 14.37 5.74
N PRO A 160 6.02 13.28 5.03
CA PRO A 160 5.09 12.21 4.70
C PRO A 160 4.66 11.42 5.93
N THR A 161 3.42 10.97 5.92
CA THR A 161 2.80 10.17 6.97
C THR A 161 2.31 8.82 6.45
N LEU A 162 1.76 7.99 7.32
CA LEU A 162 1.09 6.75 6.93
C LEU A 162 -0.06 6.97 5.93
N ALA A 163 -0.74 8.12 5.98
CA ALA A 163 -1.77 8.46 5.01
C ALA A 163 -1.19 8.65 3.60
N ASP A 164 -0.02 9.30 3.48
CA ASP A 164 0.71 9.46 2.23
C ASP A 164 1.23 8.11 1.72
N GLY A 165 1.71 7.25 2.62
CA GLY A 165 2.15 5.89 2.30
C GLY A 165 1.02 5.06 1.70
N LEU A 166 -0.15 5.00 2.35
CA LEU A 166 -1.30 4.28 1.80
C LEU A 166 -1.75 4.85 0.45
N LEU A 167 -1.75 6.17 0.30
CA LEU A 167 -2.14 6.82 -0.95
C LEU A 167 -1.20 6.46 -2.10
N ILE A 168 0.13 6.61 -1.92
CA ILE A 168 1.08 6.39 -3.01
C ILE A 168 1.12 4.93 -3.47
N GLY A 169 0.83 4.00 -2.57
CA GLY A 169 0.72 2.57 -2.89
C GLY A 169 -0.32 2.27 -3.97
N VAL A 170 -1.40 3.06 -4.04
CA VAL A 170 -2.55 2.84 -4.93
C VAL A 170 -2.74 3.92 -5.99
N ALA A 171 -2.24 5.14 -5.79
CA ALA A 171 -2.46 6.28 -6.69
C ALA A 171 -1.96 6.01 -8.13
N ARG A 172 -0.95 5.15 -8.29
CA ARG A 172 -0.41 4.74 -9.60
C ARG A 172 -1.36 3.85 -10.42
N TRP A 173 -2.39 3.27 -9.80
CA TRP A 173 -3.41 2.49 -10.49
C TRP A 173 -4.26 3.34 -11.44
N LEU A 174 -4.35 4.66 -11.19
CA LEU A 174 -4.97 5.59 -12.13
C LEU A 174 -4.34 5.51 -13.54
N ASP A 175 -3.00 5.52 -13.56
CA ASP A 175 -2.23 5.47 -14.81
C ASP A 175 -2.29 4.08 -15.45
N PHE A 176 -2.17 3.03 -14.64
CA PHE A 176 -2.25 1.64 -15.09
C PHE A 176 -3.58 1.34 -15.78
N HIS A 177 -4.69 1.75 -15.18
CA HIS A 177 -6.03 1.55 -15.77
C HIS A 177 -6.41 2.63 -16.79
N ALA A 178 -5.55 3.61 -17.05
CA ALA A 178 -5.77 4.72 -17.98
C ALA A 178 -7.14 5.41 -17.79
N VAL A 179 -7.53 5.67 -16.53
CA VAL A 179 -8.86 6.21 -16.19
C VAL A 179 -8.99 7.66 -16.62
N ALA A 180 -8.00 8.50 -16.31
CA ALA A 180 -7.95 9.93 -16.68
C ALA A 180 -6.52 10.47 -16.55
N GLY A 181 -6.26 11.61 -17.21
CA GLY A 181 -4.98 12.33 -17.06
C GLY A 181 -4.85 12.94 -15.64
N ARG A 182 -3.64 12.87 -15.08
CA ARG A 182 -3.32 13.42 -13.74
C ARG A 182 -3.63 14.91 -13.59
N ASN A 183 -3.51 15.68 -14.68
CA ASN A 183 -3.76 17.12 -14.71
C ASN A 183 -5.22 17.51 -14.36
N ARG A 184 -6.14 16.57 -14.35
CA ARG A 184 -7.51 16.78 -13.89
C ARG A 184 -7.55 17.14 -12.39
N TRP A 185 -6.56 16.70 -11.60
CA TRP A 185 -6.48 16.90 -10.15
C TRP A 185 -5.13 17.51 -9.79
N PRO A 186 -4.97 18.83 -9.94
CA PRO A 186 -3.67 19.49 -9.83
C PRO A 186 -3.01 19.36 -8.45
N LYS A 187 -3.76 19.43 -7.35
CA LYS A 187 -3.20 19.26 -6.00
C LYS A 187 -2.73 17.81 -5.79
N LEU A 188 -3.54 16.85 -6.17
CA LEU A 188 -3.17 15.42 -6.10
C LEU A 188 -2.00 15.11 -7.03
N ALA A 189 -1.95 15.69 -8.22
CA ALA A 189 -0.83 15.52 -9.13
C ALA A 189 0.48 16.08 -8.55
N ALA A 190 0.43 17.26 -7.91
CA ALA A 190 1.59 17.86 -7.24
C ALA A 190 2.05 17.02 -6.03
N LEU A 191 1.12 16.53 -5.21
CA LEU A 191 1.41 15.63 -4.09
C LEU A 191 2.05 14.33 -4.58
N ARG A 192 1.48 13.70 -5.61
CA ARG A 192 2.04 12.48 -6.20
C ARG A 192 3.45 12.71 -6.75
N ALA A 193 3.68 13.79 -7.48
CA ALA A 193 5.00 14.10 -8.03
C ALA A 193 6.05 14.24 -6.91
N ARG A 194 5.68 14.85 -5.78
CA ARG A 194 6.55 14.98 -4.61
C ARG A 194 6.83 13.63 -3.97
N LEU A 195 5.81 12.79 -3.77
CA LEU A 195 5.96 11.45 -3.22
C LEU A 195 6.78 10.54 -4.15
N GLU A 196 6.52 10.59 -5.46
CA GLU A 196 7.26 9.80 -6.46
C GLU A 196 8.76 10.20 -6.55
N ALA A 197 9.11 11.44 -6.14
CA ALA A 197 10.50 11.92 -6.03
C ALA A 197 11.13 11.63 -4.65
N ASP A 198 10.37 11.15 -3.67
CA ASP A 198 10.88 10.83 -2.34
C ASP A 198 11.78 9.58 -2.37
N PRO A 199 12.95 9.60 -1.73
CA PRO A 199 13.88 8.46 -1.73
C PRO A 199 13.27 7.14 -1.25
N ALA A 200 12.37 7.16 -0.26
CA ALA A 200 11.71 5.97 0.25
C ALA A 200 10.71 5.37 -0.78
N VAL A 201 10.03 6.23 -1.53
CA VAL A 201 9.11 5.79 -2.59
C VAL A 201 9.90 5.27 -3.81
N ILE A 202 11.01 5.92 -4.16
CA ILE A 202 11.94 5.43 -5.19
C ILE A 202 12.46 4.04 -4.81
N TYR A 203 12.93 3.89 -3.57
CA TYR A 203 13.38 2.60 -3.05
C TYR A 203 12.27 1.53 -3.13
N ALA A 204 11.08 1.81 -2.62
CA ALA A 204 9.96 0.88 -2.64
C ALA A 204 9.55 0.47 -4.07
N THR A 205 9.58 1.41 -5.00
CA THR A 205 9.27 1.17 -6.42
C THR A 205 10.33 0.30 -7.09
N ALA A 206 11.60 0.54 -6.81
CA ALA A 206 12.71 -0.27 -7.33
C ALA A 206 12.61 -1.71 -6.83
N LEU A 207 12.38 -1.92 -5.53
CA LEU A 207 12.22 -3.25 -4.95
C LEU A 207 11.05 -4.03 -5.55
N GLU A 208 9.94 -3.36 -5.82
CA GLU A 208 8.80 -3.99 -6.48
C GLU A 208 9.17 -4.50 -7.88
N LYS A 209 9.99 -3.76 -8.61
CA LYS A 209 10.51 -4.16 -9.93
C LYS A 209 11.60 -5.23 -9.85
N GLY A 210 12.10 -5.54 -8.67
CA GLY A 210 13.25 -6.44 -8.48
C GLY A 210 14.60 -5.76 -8.74
N GLU A 211 14.62 -4.42 -8.72
CA GLU A 211 15.81 -3.59 -8.89
C GLU A 211 16.41 -3.23 -7.53
N SER A 212 17.71 -2.92 -7.52
CA SER A 212 18.38 -2.39 -6.33
C SER A 212 18.28 -0.86 -6.31
N SER A 213 18.06 -0.30 -5.13
CA SER A 213 18.10 1.15 -4.88
C SER A 213 18.63 1.41 -3.47
N PRO A 214 19.31 2.52 -3.22
CA PRO A 214 19.71 2.88 -1.87
C PRO A 214 18.47 3.22 -1.03
N GLY A 215 18.35 2.57 0.14
CA GLY A 215 17.33 2.87 1.15
C GLY A 215 17.91 3.65 2.32
N SER A 216 17.11 3.85 3.37
CA SER A 216 17.52 4.51 4.62
C SER A 216 18.55 3.71 5.44
N GLY A 217 18.80 2.46 5.09
CA GLY A 217 19.57 1.51 5.89
C GLY A 217 18.74 0.74 6.94
N ALA A 218 17.44 1.02 7.05
CA ALA A 218 16.56 0.34 8.00
C ALA A 218 16.19 -1.09 7.57
N CYS A 219 16.14 -1.37 6.26
CA CYS A 219 15.94 -2.73 5.76
C CYS A 219 17.19 -3.58 6.01
N VAL A 220 17.10 -4.52 6.95
CA VAL A 220 18.22 -5.40 7.34
C VAL A 220 18.27 -6.70 6.53
N GLY A 221 17.45 -6.85 5.50
CA GLY A 221 17.50 -7.92 4.53
C GLY A 221 16.15 -8.47 4.11
N HIS A 222 16.20 -9.44 3.19
CA HIS A 222 15.04 -10.13 2.65
C HIS A 222 15.01 -11.58 3.13
N ILE A 223 13.82 -12.15 3.24
CA ILE A 223 13.63 -13.58 3.45
C ILE A 223 12.80 -14.15 2.28
N PRO A 224 13.09 -15.39 1.84
CA PRO A 224 12.24 -16.08 0.87
C PRO A 224 10.85 -16.37 1.42
N LEU A 225 9.82 -16.39 0.56
CA LEU A 225 8.45 -16.72 0.97
C LEU A 225 8.36 -18.11 1.62
N ALA A 226 9.08 -19.10 1.08
CA ALA A 226 9.11 -20.44 1.65
C ALA A 226 9.60 -20.46 3.12
N GLU A 227 10.62 -19.64 3.45
CA GLU A 227 11.08 -19.48 4.82
C GLU A 227 10.03 -18.80 5.70
N ALA A 228 9.38 -17.74 5.20
CA ALA A 228 8.32 -17.07 5.92
C ALA A 228 7.14 -18.00 6.25
N ILE A 229 6.73 -18.85 5.28
CA ILE A 229 5.67 -19.84 5.47
C ILE A 229 6.06 -20.89 6.53
N VAL A 230 7.30 -21.38 6.52
CA VAL A 230 7.76 -22.38 7.49
C VAL A 230 7.78 -21.79 8.91
N ARG A 231 8.28 -20.57 9.06
CA ARG A 231 8.51 -19.97 10.38
C ARG A 231 7.27 -19.37 11.00
N PHE A 232 6.38 -18.79 10.21
CA PHE A 232 5.29 -17.94 10.70
C PHE A 232 3.90 -18.38 10.21
N GLY A 233 3.85 -19.26 9.23
CA GLY A 233 2.58 -19.77 8.70
C GLY A 233 1.84 -20.63 9.73
N THR A 234 0.51 -20.55 9.74
CA THR A 234 -0.32 -21.45 10.57
C THR A 234 -0.04 -22.91 10.19
N PRO A 235 -0.04 -23.86 11.16
CA PRO A 235 0.04 -25.29 10.86
C PRO A 235 -1.02 -25.70 9.81
N ARG A 236 -0.71 -26.70 8.99
CA ARG A 236 -1.74 -27.33 8.17
C ARG A 236 -2.72 -28.04 9.11
N ALA A 237 -4.01 -27.73 8.94
CA ALA A 237 -5.07 -28.50 9.59
C ALA A 237 -5.11 -29.94 9.07
#